data_08d8ea54b56effb969637fd0b8e2f0d3
#
_entry.id   08d8ea54b56effb969637fd0b8e2f0d3
#
_cell.length_a   1.000
_cell.length_b   1.000
_cell.length_c   1.000
_cell.angle_alpha   90.00
_cell.angle_beta   90.00
_cell.angle_gamma   90.00
#
_symmetry.space_group_name_H-M   'P 1'
#
loop_
_entity.id
_entity.type
_entity.pdbx_description
1 polymer ?
#
loop_
_entity_poly.entity_id
_entity_poly.type
_entity_poly.pdbx_seq_one_letter_code
_entity_poly.pdbx_strand_id
1 'polypeptide(L)'
;MSWEKLQNIFFIVFLILIIGSLFIYQIFGSNFDLGEIREYLKNFGIWAPFIFILIYIVGTIFIPSTPFMAIAGLLFGFGYGLVYTIIGGFLSSFLVFIISRKLGQKRVESILKNKYLKYINKYNGKLGKNAILDLVILRIIPIMPFNVLNILMGVSKIKTKDYIIGTLFGIIPSNVLAVYFGHLMTKIL
;
A
#
# COMPACT_ATOMS: atom_id res chain seq x y z
N MET A 1 -22.08 -3.31 14.85
CA MET A 1 -20.84 -4.07 15.18
C MET A 1 -19.85 -3.12 15.79
N SER A 2 -19.39 -3.36 17.03
CA SER A 2 -18.45 -2.45 17.70
C SER A 2 -17.08 -2.49 16.97
N TRP A 3 -16.35 -1.39 17.02
CA TRP A 3 -15.05 -1.26 16.31
C TRP A 3 -13.97 -2.15 16.90
N GLU A 4 -14.00 -2.39 18.16
CA GLU A 4 -13.11 -3.38 18.77
C GLU A 4 -13.31 -4.76 18.16
N LYS A 5 -14.57 -5.15 17.89
CA LYS A 5 -14.85 -6.40 17.18
C LYS A 5 -14.29 -6.38 15.75
N LEU A 6 -14.38 -5.24 15.05
CA LEU A 6 -13.82 -5.14 13.70
C LEU A 6 -12.28 -5.18 13.68
N GLN A 7 -11.64 -4.50 14.64
CA GLN A 7 -10.18 -4.56 14.80
C GLN A 7 -9.72 -5.97 15.19
N ASN A 8 -10.44 -6.63 16.08
CA ASN A 8 -10.13 -8.01 16.47
C ASN A 8 -10.33 -8.97 15.27
N ILE A 9 -11.38 -8.78 14.47
CA ILE A 9 -11.60 -9.57 13.26
C ILE A 9 -10.46 -9.33 12.26
N PHE A 10 -10.06 -8.09 12.02
CA PHE A 10 -8.92 -7.76 11.14
C PHE A 10 -7.61 -8.37 11.65
N PHE A 11 -7.38 -8.31 12.97
CA PHE A 11 -6.19 -8.91 13.59
C PHE A 11 -6.21 -10.44 13.50
N ILE A 12 -7.36 -11.05 13.74
CA ILE A 12 -7.54 -12.52 13.59
C ILE A 12 -7.35 -12.95 12.14
N VAL A 13 -7.94 -12.22 11.17
CA VAL A 13 -7.75 -12.50 9.74
C VAL A 13 -6.28 -12.34 9.34
N PHE A 14 -5.60 -11.31 9.84
CA PHE A 14 -4.17 -11.10 9.62
C PHE A 14 -3.33 -12.24 10.21
N LEU A 15 -3.64 -12.69 11.44
CA LEU A 15 -2.98 -13.85 12.05
C LEU A 15 -3.26 -15.15 11.26
N ILE A 16 -4.51 -15.35 10.83
CA ILE A 16 -4.88 -16.52 10.01
C ILE A 16 -4.12 -16.50 8.68
N LEU A 17 -3.96 -15.33 8.04
CA LEU A 17 -3.18 -15.20 6.81
C LEU A 17 -1.69 -15.50 7.04
N ILE A 18 -1.10 -15.03 8.15
CA ILE A 18 0.28 -15.34 8.51
C ILE A 18 0.43 -16.83 8.82
N ILE A 19 -0.42 -17.38 9.69
CA ILE A 19 -0.35 -18.80 10.07
C ILE A 19 -0.65 -19.67 8.85
N GLY A 20 -1.64 -19.29 8.03
CA GLY A 20 -1.97 -19.97 6.78
C GLY A 20 -0.83 -19.94 5.78
N SER A 21 -0.12 -18.81 5.65
CA SER A 21 1.05 -18.71 4.78
C SER A 21 2.22 -19.55 5.28
N LEU A 22 2.46 -19.61 6.60
CA LEU A 22 3.46 -20.48 7.20
C LEU A 22 3.09 -21.95 7.06
N PHE A 23 1.80 -22.28 7.19
CA PHE A 23 1.30 -23.65 7.04
C PHE A 23 1.37 -24.12 5.57
N ILE A 24 1.00 -23.24 4.62
CA ILE A 24 1.17 -23.48 3.18
C ILE A 24 2.66 -23.65 2.86
N TYR A 25 3.53 -22.79 3.43
CA TYR A 25 4.97 -22.92 3.28
C TYR A 25 5.49 -24.25 3.84
N GLN A 26 4.96 -24.73 4.97
CA GLN A 26 5.39 -25.97 5.57
C GLN A 26 4.92 -27.22 4.78
N ILE A 27 3.75 -27.14 4.16
CA ILE A 27 3.20 -28.27 3.34
C ILE A 27 3.75 -28.26 1.91
N PHE A 28 3.90 -27.09 1.32
CA PHE A 28 4.26 -26.89 -0.08
C PHE A 28 5.66 -26.30 -0.27
N GLY A 29 6.30 -25.82 0.81
CA GLY A 29 7.55 -25.06 0.75
C GLY A 29 8.73 -25.87 0.22
N SER A 30 8.71 -27.20 0.39
CA SER A 30 9.70 -28.09 -0.23
C SER A 30 9.54 -28.19 -1.76
N ASN A 31 8.39 -27.79 -2.30
CA ASN A 31 8.08 -27.77 -3.73
C ASN A 31 7.86 -26.36 -4.27
N PHE A 32 8.08 -25.32 -3.44
CA PHE A 32 7.90 -23.94 -3.87
C PHE A 32 9.19 -23.44 -4.53
N ASP A 33 9.34 -23.79 -5.79
CA ASP A 33 10.48 -23.32 -6.58
C ASP A 33 10.21 -21.90 -7.09
N LEU A 34 10.92 -20.93 -6.50
CA LEU A 34 10.91 -19.54 -6.98
C LEU A 34 11.41 -19.45 -8.43
N GLY A 35 12.21 -20.39 -8.88
CA GLY A 35 12.63 -20.54 -10.27
C GLY A 35 11.45 -20.78 -11.19
N GLU A 36 10.56 -21.71 -10.83
CA GLU A 36 9.35 -21.98 -11.61
C GLU A 36 8.45 -20.75 -11.71
N ILE A 37 8.20 -20.04 -10.59
CA ILE A 37 7.36 -18.84 -10.62
C ILE A 37 8.00 -17.76 -11.49
N ARG A 38 9.31 -17.59 -11.42
CA ARG A 38 10.02 -16.63 -12.28
C ARG A 38 9.97 -17.07 -13.76
N GLU A 39 10.01 -18.35 -14.02
CA GLU A 39 9.87 -18.89 -15.36
C GLU A 39 8.45 -18.70 -15.92
N TYR A 40 7.42 -18.94 -15.11
CA TYR A 40 6.05 -18.56 -15.46
C TYR A 40 5.92 -17.07 -15.75
N LEU A 41 6.52 -16.20 -14.92
CA LEU A 41 6.51 -14.75 -15.17
C LEU A 41 7.24 -14.37 -16.44
N LYS A 42 8.35 -15.05 -16.78
CA LYS A 42 9.04 -14.86 -18.07
C LYS A 42 8.14 -15.20 -19.26
N ASN A 43 7.28 -16.20 -19.14
CA ASN A 43 6.31 -16.58 -20.17
C ASN A 43 5.28 -15.46 -20.44
N PHE A 44 4.94 -14.65 -19.43
CA PHE A 44 4.14 -13.44 -19.63
C PHE A 44 4.92 -12.30 -20.29
N GLY A 45 6.25 -12.40 -20.36
CA GLY A 45 7.11 -11.41 -21.00
C GLY A 45 6.83 -9.99 -20.52
N ILE A 46 6.59 -9.08 -21.48
CA ILE A 46 6.32 -7.67 -21.20
C ILE A 46 5.03 -7.43 -20.41
N TRP A 47 4.10 -8.38 -20.36
CA TRP A 47 2.85 -8.26 -19.63
C TRP A 47 2.97 -8.49 -18.13
N ALA A 48 4.01 -9.18 -17.66
CA ALA A 48 4.20 -9.49 -16.24
C ALA A 48 4.16 -8.25 -15.33
N PRO A 49 4.89 -7.15 -15.60
CA PRO A 49 4.82 -5.95 -14.78
C PRO A 49 3.44 -5.27 -14.81
N PHE A 50 2.74 -5.29 -15.94
CA PHE A 50 1.39 -4.69 -16.03
C PHE A 50 0.38 -5.46 -15.19
N ILE A 51 0.42 -6.78 -15.25
CA ILE A 51 -0.42 -7.68 -14.42
C ILE A 51 -0.11 -7.44 -12.94
N PHE A 52 1.17 -7.38 -12.58
CA PHE A 52 1.59 -7.11 -11.20
C PHE A 52 1.07 -5.76 -10.70
N ILE A 53 1.25 -4.68 -11.49
CA ILE A 53 0.77 -3.34 -11.14
C ILE A 53 -0.75 -3.34 -10.95
N LEU A 54 -1.50 -4.03 -11.83
CA LEU A 54 -2.95 -4.13 -11.71
C LEU A 54 -3.36 -4.86 -10.43
N ILE A 55 -2.74 -6.00 -10.14
CA ILE A 55 -2.95 -6.76 -8.89
C ILE A 55 -2.58 -5.90 -7.68
N TYR A 56 -1.48 -5.15 -7.75
CA TYR A 56 -1.07 -4.23 -6.70
C TYR A 56 -2.14 -3.16 -6.43
N ILE A 57 -2.65 -2.50 -7.48
CA ILE A 57 -3.67 -1.45 -7.34
C ILE A 57 -4.93 -2.00 -6.69
N VAL A 58 -5.44 -3.12 -7.18
CA VAL A 58 -6.67 -3.73 -6.64
C VAL A 58 -6.43 -4.32 -5.26
N GLY A 59 -5.33 -5.05 -5.09
CA GLY A 59 -5.01 -5.75 -3.85
C GLY A 59 -4.79 -4.82 -2.67
N THR A 60 -4.14 -3.67 -2.88
CA THR A 60 -3.89 -2.70 -1.80
C THR A 60 -5.15 -2.02 -1.28
N ILE A 61 -6.29 -2.13 -1.96
CA ILE A 61 -7.58 -1.68 -1.43
C ILE A 61 -7.98 -2.53 -0.20
N PHE A 62 -7.67 -3.81 -0.23
CA PHE A 62 -8.09 -4.78 0.80
C PHE A 62 -6.95 -5.20 1.74
N ILE A 63 -5.73 -5.26 1.22
CA ILE A 63 -4.54 -5.79 1.91
C ILE A 63 -3.50 -4.66 2.05
N PRO A 64 -2.73 -4.61 3.16
CA PRO A 64 -1.62 -3.68 3.28
C PRO A 64 -0.64 -3.79 2.11
N SER A 65 -0.02 -2.68 1.71
CA SER A 65 0.87 -2.62 0.54
C SER A 65 2.20 -3.37 0.72
N THR A 66 2.66 -3.54 1.95
CA THR A 66 3.98 -4.13 2.26
C THR A 66 4.21 -5.53 1.68
N PRO A 67 3.27 -6.49 1.75
CA PRO A 67 3.43 -7.79 1.10
C PRO A 67 3.68 -7.69 -0.40
N PHE A 68 2.95 -6.82 -1.09
CA PHE A 68 3.14 -6.63 -2.54
C PHE A 68 4.52 -6.07 -2.88
N MET A 69 5.05 -5.16 -2.04
CA MET A 69 6.39 -4.61 -2.21
C MET A 69 7.46 -5.70 -2.04
N ALA A 70 7.33 -6.55 -1.01
CA ALA A 70 8.24 -7.67 -0.79
C ALA A 70 8.18 -8.69 -1.94
N ILE A 71 6.97 -9.05 -2.39
CA ILE A 71 6.77 -9.93 -3.55
C ILE A 71 7.41 -9.33 -4.81
N ALA A 72 7.30 -8.03 -5.04
CA ALA A 72 7.94 -7.39 -6.18
C ALA A 72 9.47 -7.53 -6.13
N GLY A 73 10.06 -7.33 -4.95
CA GLY A 73 11.50 -7.52 -4.74
C GLY A 73 11.95 -8.96 -4.99
N LEU A 74 11.12 -9.92 -4.54
CA LEU A 74 11.35 -11.34 -4.71
C LEU A 74 11.27 -11.76 -6.19
N LEU A 75 10.27 -11.29 -6.92
CA LEU A 75 9.99 -11.74 -8.30
C LEU A 75 10.79 -10.98 -9.36
N PHE A 76 10.88 -9.67 -9.24
CA PHE A 76 11.47 -8.79 -10.26
C PHE A 76 12.87 -8.27 -9.87
N GLY A 77 13.33 -8.60 -8.65
CA GLY A 77 14.55 -8.05 -8.09
C GLY A 77 14.38 -6.61 -7.60
N PHE A 78 15.47 -6.04 -7.05
CA PHE A 78 15.40 -4.73 -6.39
C PHE A 78 15.02 -3.60 -7.36
N GLY A 79 15.72 -3.47 -8.49
CA GLY A 79 15.55 -2.34 -9.40
C GLY A 79 14.15 -2.28 -10.03
N TYR A 80 13.76 -3.33 -10.73
CA TYR A 80 12.44 -3.39 -11.38
C TYR A 80 11.30 -3.48 -10.36
N GLY A 81 11.48 -4.25 -9.28
CA GLY A 81 10.51 -4.33 -8.21
C GLY A 81 10.21 -2.97 -7.59
N LEU A 82 11.25 -2.14 -7.37
CA LEU A 82 11.10 -0.78 -6.87
C LEU A 82 10.31 0.10 -7.82
N VAL A 83 10.63 0.07 -9.12
CA VAL A 83 9.91 0.85 -10.13
C VAL A 83 8.44 0.45 -10.19
N TYR A 84 8.14 -0.85 -10.24
CA TYR A 84 6.76 -1.33 -10.35
C TYR A 84 5.93 -1.03 -9.10
N THR A 85 6.54 -1.12 -7.92
CA THR A 85 5.84 -0.80 -6.66
C THR A 85 5.62 0.70 -6.47
N ILE A 86 6.55 1.55 -6.93
CA ILE A 86 6.34 3.01 -6.94
C ILE A 86 5.19 3.36 -7.88
N ILE A 87 5.16 2.81 -9.09
CA ILE A 87 4.07 3.05 -10.06
C ILE A 87 2.74 2.53 -9.50
N GLY A 88 2.68 1.28 -9.06
CA GLY A 88 1.48 0.66 -8.50
C GLY A 88 0.97 1.38 -7.25
N GLY A 89 1.88 1.72 -6.32
CA GLY A 89 1.56 2.43 -5.09
C GLY A 89 1.08 3.86 -5.34
N PHE A 90 1.69 4.55 -6.30
CA PHE A 90 1.23 5.87 -6.71
C PHE A 90 -0.15 5.82 -7.36
N LEU A 91 -0.36 4.93 -8.33
CA LEU A 91 -1.64 4.79 -9.05
C LEU A 91 -2.77 4.38 -8.08
N SER A 92 -2.52 3.41 -7.20
CA SER A 92 -3.49 3.02 -6.15
C SER A 92 -3.84 4.19 -5.24
N SER A 93 -2.82 4.90 -4.72
CA SER A 93 -3.03 6.07 -3.87
C SER A 93 -3.85 7.15 -4.57
N PHE A 94 -3.50 7.44 -5.81
CA PHE A 94 -4.15 8.48 -6.61
C PHE A 94 -5.60 8.13 -6.94
N LEU A 95 -5.87 6.86 -7.27
CA LEU A 95 -7.22 6.36 -7.51
C LEU A 95 -8.12 6.56 -6.28
N VAL A 96 -7.67 6.10 -5.10
CA VAL A 96 -8.40 6.25 -3.83
C VAL A 96 -8.61 7.73 -3.48
N PHE A 97 -7.58 8.57 -3.67
CA PHE A 97 -7.65 10.01 -3.46
C PHE A 97 -8.70 10.67 -4.35
N ILE A 98 -8.72 10.39 -5.66
CA ILE A 98 -9.68 10.99 -6.60
C ILE A 98 -11.10 10.52 -6.32
N ILE A 99 -11.30 9.22 -6.05
CA ILE A 99 -12.61 8.68 -5.69
C ILE A 99 -13.12 9.41 -4.43
N SER A 100 -12.30 9.50 -3.39
CA SER A 100 -12.67 10.15 -2.13
C SER A 100 -12.99 11.64 -2.33
N ARG A 101 -12.22 12.33 -3.19
CA ARG A 101 -12.47 13.72 -3.54
C ARG A 101 -13.81 13.93 -4.26
N LYS A 102 -14.16 13.03 -5.19
CA LYS A 102 -15.44 13.05 -5.89
C LYS A 102 -16.63 12.69 -5.00
N LEU A 103 -16.45 11.75 -4.07
CA LEU A 103 -17.49 11.38 -3.09
C LEU A 103 -17.82 12.53 -2.13
N GLY A 104 -16.83 13.35 -1.82
CA GLY A 104 -16.95 14.51 -0.95
C GLY A 104 -16.96 14.17 0.54
N GLN A 105 -16.71 15.21 1.34
CA GLN A 105 -16.49 15.08 2.78
C GLN A 105 -17.66 14.44 3.52
N LYS A 106 -18.91 14.84 3.24
CA LYS A 106 -20.10 14.30 3.92
C LYS A 106 -20.27 12.79 3.80
N ARG A 107 -20.01 12.22 2.60
CA ARG A 107 -20.10 10.77 2.38
C ARG A 107 -18.94 10.03 3.01
N VAL A 108 -17.75 10.60 2.96
CA VAL A 108 -16.56 10.01 3.59
C VAL A 108 -16.67 10.04 5.11
N GLU A 109 -17.22 11.09 5.69
CA GLU A 109 -17.48 11.20 7.14
C GLU A 109 -18.43 10.12 7.64
N SER A 110 -19.41 9.70 6.83
CA SER A 110 -20.32 8.60 7.20
C SER A 110 -19.63 7.23 7.21
N ILE A 111 -18.54 7.07 6.48
CA ILE A 111 -17.77 5.82 6.37
C ILE A 111 -16.61 5.78 7.38
N LEU A 112 -15.96 6.93 7.58
CA LEU A 112 -14.81 7.06 8.47
C LEU A 112 -15.27 7.41 9.88
N LYS A 113 -14.56 6.83 10.85
CA LYS A 113 -14.81 7.12 12.27
C LYS A 113 -14.34 8.50 12.69
N ASN A 114 -14.96 9.02 13.73
CA ASN A 114 -14.64 10.29 14.38
C ASN A 114 -13.14 10.49 14.72
N LYS A 115 -12.39 9.41 14.98
CA LYS A 115 -10.95 9.47 15.24
C LYS A 115 -10.17 10.01 14.04
N TYR A 116 -10.50 9.57 12.82
CA TYR A 116 -9.81 10.01 11.62
C TYR A 116 -10.28 11.40 11.16
N LEU A 117 -11.54 11.74 11.43
CA LEU A 117 -12.10 13.07 11.14
C LEU A 117 -11.40 14.19 11.94
N LYS A 118 -10.98 13.91 13.19
CA LYS A 118 -10.16 14.85 13.96
C LYS A 118 -8.84 15.19 13.26
N TYR A 119 -8.27 14.24 12.52
CA TYR A 119 -7.07 14.49 11.71
C TYR A 119 -7.36 15.43 10.54
N ILE A 120 -8.50 15.27 9.84
CA ILE A 120 -8.89 16.20 8.75
C ILE A 120 -8.96 17.62 9.27
N ASN A 121 -9.66 17.86 10.37
CA ASN A 121 -9.83 19.19 10.95
C ASN A 121 -8.49 19.77 11.43
N LYS A 122 -7.65 18.97 12.06
CA LYS A 122 -6.30 19.35 12.47
C LYS A 122 -5.40 19.68 11.27
N TYR A 123 -5.52 18.91 10.19
CA TYR A 123 -4.74 19.11 8.97
C TYR A 123 -5.29 20.24 8.11
N ASN A 124 -6.59 20.39 7.95
CA ASN A 124 -7.18 21.55 7.24
C ASN A 124 -6.77 22.90 7.83
N GLY A 125 -6.47 22.94 9.14
CA GLY A 125 -5.92 24.13 9.79
C GLY A 125 -4.40 24.32 9.61
N LYS A 126 -3.64 23.25 9.34
CA LYS A 126 -2.17 23.25 9.23
C LYS A 126 -1.63 23.09 7.82
N LEU A 127 -2.39 22.51 6.89
CA LEU A 127 -1.99 22.24 5.49
C LEU A 127 -1.69 23.51 4.65
N GLY A 128 -1.53 24.66 5.28
CA GLY A 128 -1.38 25.93 4.56
C GLY A 128 0.05 26.30 4.16
N LYS A 129 1.08 25.85 4.86
CA LYS A 129 2.45 26.32 4.60
C LYS A 129 3.36 25.31 3.90
N ASN A 130 3.23 23.99 4.20
CA ASN A 130 4.11 22.95 3.64
C ASN A 130 3.37 21.62 3.43
N ALA A 131 2.23 21.64 2.70
CA ALA A 131 1.39 20.47 2.48
C ALA A 131 2.13 19.24 1.91
N ILE A 132 3.13 19.47 1.06
CA ILE A 132 3.98 18.41 0.50
C ILE A 132 4.79 17.74 1.61
N LEU A 133 5.50 18.54 2.42
CA LEU A 133 6.35 18.02 3.51
C LEU A 133 5.52 17.28 4.56
N ASP A 134 4.38 17.85 4.95
CA ASP A 134 3.46 17.21 5.89
C ASP A 134 3.00 15.85 5.39
N LEU A 135 2.67 15.73 4.10
CA LEU A 135 2.26 14.47 3.50
C LEU A 135 3.41 13.46 3.44
N VAL A 136 4.63 13.89 3.10
CA VAL A 136 5.83 13.05 3.11
C VAL A 136 6.06 12.49 4.50
N ILE A 137 6.04 13.35 5.54
CA ILE A 137 6.21 12.92 6.94
C ILE A 137 5.14 11.90 7.34
N LEU A 138 3.87 12.13 6.97
CA LEU A 138 2.77 11.21 7.27
C LEU A 138 2.89 9.85 6.59
N ARG A 139 3.59 9.77 5.47
CA ARG A 139 3.85 8.50 4.78
C ARG A 139 5.05 7.77 5.33
N ILE A 140 6.08 8.49 5.77
CA ILE A 140 7.28 7.90 6.41
C ILE A 140 6.93 7.38 7.80
N ILE A 141 6.16 8.15 8.57
CA ILE A 141 5.71 7.74 9.91
C ILE A 141 4.37 7.00 9.76
N PRO A 142 4.28 5.68 10.03
CA PRO A 142 3.07 4.89 9.82
C PRO A 142 2.01 5.13 10.91
N ILE A 143 1.52 6.39 11.03
CA ILE A 143 0.51 6.76 12.03
C ILE A 143 -0.87 6.19 11.67
N MET A 144 -1.13 5.96 10.38
CA MET A 144 -2.42 5.48 9.91
C MET A 144 -2.27 4.55 8.70
N PRO A 145 -3.27 3.67 8.46
CA PRO A 145 -3.28 2.79 7.30
C PRO A 145 -3.19 3.56 5.98
N PHE A 146 -2.49 2.98 4.99
CA PHE A 146 -2.22 3.57 3.69
C PHE A 146 -3.47 4.16 3.00
N ASN A 147 -4.56 3.39 2.91
CA ASN A 147 -5.78 3.85 2.26
C ASN A 147 -6.53 4.90 3.06
N VAL A 148 -6.48 4.84 4.40
CA VAL A 148 -7.08 5.87 5.25
C VAL A 148 -6.44 7.22 4.97
N LEU A 149 -5.11 7.28 4.84
CA LEU A 149 -4.41 8.52 4.49
C LEU A 149 -4.86 9.05 3.11
N ASN A 150 -4.97 8.18 2.11
CA ASN A 150 -5.41 8.57 0.77
C ASN A 150 -6.85 9.11 0.77
N ILE A 151 -7.76 8.47 1.52
CA ILE A 151 -9.14 8.92 1.69
C ILE A 151 -9.18 10.30 2.38
N LEU A 152 -8.46 10.46 3.48
CA LEU A 152 -8.41 11.72 4.24
C LEU A 152 -7.87 12.88 3.40
N MET A 153 -6.81 12.62 2.63
CA MET A 153 -6.24 13.62 1.73
C MET A 153 -7.21 13.96 0.59
N GLY A 154 -7.97 12.98 0.09
CA GLY A 154 -8.99 13.19 -0.92
C GLY A 154 -10.06 14.20 -0.50
N VAL A 155 -10.55 14.12 0.73
CA VAL A 155 -11.58 15.03 1.27
C VAL A 155 -11.00 16.28 1.94
N SER A 156 -9.69 16.38 2.09
CA SER A 156 -9.02 17.56 2.64
C SER A 156 -8.90 18.68 1.59
N LYS A 157 -8.45 19.86 2.06
CA LYS A 157 -8.19 21.02 1.20
C LYS A 157 -6.84 20.95 0.48
N ILE A 158 -6.10 19.82 0.53
CA ILE A 158 -4.81 19.67 -0.15
C ILE A 158 -4.98 19.84 -1.67
N LYS A 159 -4.11 20.61 -2.30
CA LYS A 159 -4.10 20.71 -3.76
C LYS A 159 -3.67 19.37 -4.36
N THR A 160 -4.30 18.97 -5.46
CA THR A 160 -3.96 17.70 -6.14
C THR A 160 -2.49 17.61 -6.51
N LYS A 161 -1.87 18.74 -6.92
CA LYS A 161 -0.44 18.82 -7.23
C LYS A 161 0.42 18.51 -6.00
N ASP A 162 0.10 19.07 -4.84
CA ASP A 162 0.85 18.85 -3.60
C ASP A 162 0.69 17.41 -3.13
N TYR A 163 -0.50 16.82 -3.31
CA TYR A 163 -0.74 15.41 -3.03
C TYR A 163 0.09 14.49 -3.92
N ILE A 164 0.17 14.75 -5.23
CA ILE A 164 0.97 13.96 -6.18
C ILE A 164 2.44 13.99 -5.76
N ILE A 165 3.00 15.20 -5.58
CA ILE A 165 4.41 15.37 -5.24
C ILE A 165 4.73 14.72 -3.88
N GLY A 166 3.95 15.05 -2.85
CA GLY A 166 4.14 14.49 -1.51
C GLY A 166 3.96 12.97 -1.45
N THR A 167 3.07 12.40 -2.31
CA THR A 167 2.91 10.95 -2.42
C THR A 167 4.13 10.30 -3.06
N LEU A 168 4.59 10.81 -4.19
CA LEU A 168 5.76 10.24 -4.90
C LEU A 168 6.99 10.19 -3.99
N PHE A 169 7.32 11.30 -3.31
CA PHE A 169 8.46 11.33 -2.41
C PHE A 169 8.21 10.52 -1.11
N GLY A 170 7.00 10.53 -0.60
CA GLY A 170 6.66 9.89 0.68
C GLY A 170 6.61 8.37 0.62
N ILE A 171 6.31 7.76 -0.54
CA ILE A 171 6.27 6.30 -0.67
C ILE A 171 7.65 5.68 -0.91
N ILE A 172 8.63 6.45 -1.38
CA ILE A 172 9.97 5.92 -1.74
C ILE A 172 10.64 5.19 -0.57
N PRO A 173 10.76 5.76 0.64
CA PRO A 173 11.50 5.09 1.73
C PRO A 173 10.92 3.73 2.10
N SER A 174 9.59 3.62 2.22
CA SER A 174 8.92 2.35 2.54
C SER A 174 9.04 1.33 1.42
N ASN A 175 8.95 1.77 0.15
CA ASN A 175 9.15 0.90 -1.00
C ASN A 175 10.59 0.37 -1.06
N VAL A 176 11.60 1.24 -0.88
CA VAL A 176 13.01 0.82 -0.86
C VAL A 176 13.24 -0.26 0.18
N LEU A 177 12.77 -0.06 1.41
CA LEU A 177 12.97 -1.02 2.50
C LEU A 177 12.27 -2.35 2.22
N ALA A 178 10.99 -2.32 1.85
CA ALA A 178 10.21 -3.54 1.67
C ALA A 178 10.62 -4.34 0.42
N VAL A 179 10.93 -3.66 -0.69
CA VAL A 179 11.42 -4.31 -1.91
C VAL A 179 12.82 -4.88 -1.70
N TYR A 180 13.71 -4.15 -1.00
CA TYR A 180 15.03 -4.65 -0.67
C TYR A 180 14.98 -5.90 0.20
N PHE A 181 14.11 -5.90 1.21
CA PHE A 181 13.87 -7.08 2.04
C PHE A 181 13.39 -8.27 1.21
N GLY A 182 12.41 -8.06 0.32
CA GLY A 182 11.95 -9.10 -0.61
C GLY A 182 13.05 -9.61 -1.55
N HIS A 183 13.91 -8.69 -2.03
CA HIS A 183 15.07 -9.08 -2.85
C HIS A 183 16.09 -9.91 -2.07
N LEU A 184 16.35 -9.60 -0.80
CA LEU A 184 17.24 -10.40 0.03
C LEU A 184 16.73 -11.83 0.23
N MET A 185 15.41 -12.02 0.31
CA MET A 185 14.80 -13.35 0.42
C MET A 185 15.18 -14.27 -0.75
N THR A 186 15.48 -13.73 -1.94
CA THR A 186 15.92 -14.52 -3.10
C THR A 186 17.28 -15.21 -2.89
N LYS A 187 18.05 -14.77 -1.90
CA LYS A 187 19.37 -15.36 -1.58
C LYS A 187 19.30 -16.42 -0.48
N ILE A 188 18.15 -16.48 0.19
CA ILE A 188 17.93 -17.38 1.34
C ILE A 188 17.08 -18.58 0.93
N LEU A 189 16.16 -18.38 0.00
CA LEU A 189 15.29 -19.37 -0.63
C LEU A 189 15.92 -19.92 -1.92
#